data_05e59a5a26d81d35f67fa5f5b88d4244
#
_entry.id   05e59a5a26d81d35f67fa5f5b88d4244
#
_cell.length_a   1.000
_cell.length_b   1.000
_cell.length_c   1.000
_cell.angle_alpha   90.00
_cell.angle_beta   90.00
_cell.angle_gamma   90.00
#
_symmetry.space_group_name_H-M   'P 1'
#
loop_
_entity.id
_entity.type
_entity.pdbx_description
1 polymer ?
#
loop_
_entity_poly.entity_id
_entity_poly.type
_entity_poly.pdbx_seq_one_letter_code
_entity_poly.pdbx_strand_id
1 'polypeptide(L)'
;MTITTFSRAIVAGNADVLHAIREEEVSFAFWERKPPSGVGDIALNGLRNLRFIASLVEMPDTLDQELRSAGFKKGIPRDNLATDILDLANRFAAVMRLNKVEIRLEHVTTNACKKFHGDYVTARLICTYVGPGTQWLDGADAEDVVIGPDHPDRPVGLEHAARLAVDEAEQRRLD
;
A
#
# COMPACT_ATOMS: atom_id res chain seq x y z
N MET A 1 0.71 -28.89 -19.38
CA MET A 1 1.72 -28.64 -18.36
C MET A 1 1.09 -27.68 -17.37
N THR A 2 0.56 -28.19 -16.27
CA THR A 2 -0.18 -27.38 -15.28
C THR A 2 0.87 -26.71 -14.39
N ILE A 3 1.00 -25.40 -14.49
CA ILE A 3 1.86 -24.62 -13.57
C ILE A 3 1.03 -24.45 -12.30
N THR A 4 1.32 -25.24 -11.28
CA THR A 4 0.77 -25.04 -9.95
C THR A 4 1.61 -23.93 -9.29
N THR A 5 1.13 -22.71 -9.35
CA THR A 5 1.75 -21.61 -8.62
C THR A 5 1.31 -21.69 -7.16
N PHE A 6 2.17 -22.18 -6.29
CA PHE A 6 1.94 -22.14 -4.85
C PHE A 6 2.15 -20.69 -4.40
N SER A 7 1.08 -20.01 -4.10
CA SER A 7 1.11 -18.68 -3.49
C SER A 7 1.24 -18.85 -1.97
N ARG A 8 2.39 -18.46 -1.41
CA ARG A 8 2.64 -18.50 0.03
C ARG A 8 2.57 -17.08 0.61
N ALA A 9 1.76 -16.91 1.65
CA ALA A 9 1.75 -15.71 2.46
C ALA A 9 2.67 -15.87 3.68
N ILE A 10 3.44 -14.84 4.00
CA ILE A 10 4.27 -14.78 5.20
C ILE A 10 3.85 -13.56 6.03
N VAL A 11 3.56 -13.79 7.31
CA VAL A 11 3.08 -12.77 8.25
C VAL A 11 4.03 -12.68 9.45
N ALA A 12 4.48 -11.48 9.81
CA ALA A 12 5.27 -11.27 11.03
C ALA A 12 5.10 -9.84 11.59
N GLY A 13 5.40 -9.68 12.88
CA GLY A 13 5.35 -8.40 13.60
C GLY A 13 6.59 -7.52 13.41
N ASN A 14 7.56 -7.91 12.60
CA ASN A 14 8.74 -7.11 12.30
C ASN A 14 8.86 -6.82 10.79
N ALA A 15 9.53 -5.73 10.45
CA ALA A 15 9.64 -5.25 9.07
C ALA A 15 10.48 -6.15 8.15
N ASP A 16 11.32 -7.01 8.72
CA ASP A 16 12.19 -7.89 7.93
C ASP A 16 11.40 -8.89 7.12
N VAL A 17 10.15 -9.18 7.53
CA VAL A 17 9.23 -10.02 6.76
C VAL A 17 9.02 -9.54 5.32
N LEU A 18 9.14 -8.23 5.06
CA LEU A 18 8.98 -7.69 3.72
C LEU A 18 10.03 -8.21 2.72
N HIS A 19 11.17 -8.67 3.21
CA HIS A 19 12.19 -9.28 2.36
C HIS A 19 11.77 -10.63 1.78
N ALA A 20 10.83 -11.33 2.45
CA ALA A 20 10.32 -12.62 1.99
C ALA A 20 9.63 -12.55 0.62
N ILE A 21 9.13 -11.38 0.20
CA ILE A 21 8.54 -11.18 -1.14
C ILE A 21 9.51 -11.51 -2.29
N ARG A 22 10.79 -11.64 -2.00
CA ARG A 22 11.83 -12.00 -2.99
C ARG A 22 12.04 -13.50 -3.13
N GLU A 23 11.44 -14.30 -2.27
CA GLU A 23 11.45 -15.75 -2.37
C GLU A 23 10.50 -16.19 -3.50
N GLU A 24 10.92 -17.15 -4.31
CA GLU A 24 10.19 -17.56 -5.53
C GLU A 24 8.76 -18.05 -5.24
N GLU A 25 8.55 -18.65 -4.06
CA GLU A 25 7.26 -19.20 -3.66
C GLU A 25 6.38 -18.20 -2.89
N VAL A 26 6.87 -16.98 -2.60
CA VAL A 26 6.17 -15.98 -1.79
C VAL A 26 5.56 -14.92 -2.69
N SER A 27 4.24 -14.83 -2.67
CA SER A 27 3.50 -13.78 -3.39
C SER A 27 2.93 -12.71 -2.48
N PHE A 28 3.00 -12.92 -1.16
CA PHE A 28 2.47 -11.98 -0.18
C PHE A 28 3.32 -11.98 1.10
N ALA A 29 3.82 -10.80 1.50
CA ALA A 29 4.54 -10.59 2.75
C ALA A 29 3.81 -9.51 3.58
N PHE A 30 3.35 -9.85 4.77
CA PHE A 30 2.54 -8.97 5.60
C PHE A 30 3.28 -8.62 6.90
N TRP A 31 3.58 -7.33 7.05
CA TRP A 31 4.11 -6.77 8.28
C TRP A 31 2.97 -6.26 9.16
N GLU A 32 2.68 -7.00 10.24
CA GLU A 32 1.73 -6.58 11.26
C GLU A 32 2.31 -5.42 12.08
N ARG A 33 1.72 -4.24 11.95
CA ARG A 33 2.16 -3.05 12.67
C ARG A 33 1.00 -2.12 13.02
N LYS A 34 1.19 -1.30 14.02
CA LYS A 34 0.27 -0.20 14.33
C LYS A 34 0.59 1.01 13.45
N PRO A 35 -0.42 1.78 13.04
CA PRO A 35 -0.18 3.06 12.38
C PRO A 35 0.55 4.03 13.32
N PRO A 36 1.28 5.02 12.78
CA PRO A 36 1.93 6.04 13.58
C PRO A 36 0.93 6.85 14.41
N SER A 37 1.37 7.33 15.57
CA SER A 37 0.53 8.10 16.49
C SER A 37 -0.08 9.34 15.81
N GLY A 38 -1.37 9.55 16.03
CA GLY A 38 -2.12 10.73 15.54
C GLY A 38 -2.47 10.70 14.06
N VAL A 39 -1.97 9.73 13.28
CA VAL A 39 -2.30 9.65 11.84
C VAL A 39 -3.78 9.33 11.65
N GLY A 40 -4.38 8.52 12.52
CA GLY A 40 -5.83 8.24 12.51
C GLY A 40 -6.71 9.45 12.79
N ASP A 41 -6.15 10.53 13.37
CA ASP A 41 -6.88 11.76 13.68
C ASP A 41 -6.88 12.77 12.51
N ILE A 42 -6.21 12.46 11.41
CA ILE A 42 -6.17 13.32 10.22
C ILE A 42 -7.57 13.38 9.61
N ALA A 43 -8.14 14.59 9.55
CA ALA A 43 -9.40 14.81 8.87
C ALA A 43 -9.24 14.60 7.36
N LEU A 44 -9.90 13.58 6.82
CA LEU A 44 -9.78 13.21 5.40
C LEU A 44 -10.61 14.12 4.48
N ASN A 45 -11.62 14.79 5.01
CA ASN A 45 -12.51 15.66 4.23
C ASN A 45 -11.74 16.85 3.65
N GLY A 46 -11.84 17.01 2.34
CA GLY A 46 -11.18 18.10 1.61
C GLY A 46 -9.72 17.81 1.23
N LEU A 47 -9.16 16.67 1.62
CA LEU A 47 -7.86 16.24 1.12
C LEU A 47 -7.97 15.73 -0.31
N ARG A 48 -6.95 16.02 -1.10
CA ARG A 48 -6.82 15.47 -2.45
C ARG A 48 -5.90 14.26 -2.43
N ASN A 49 -6.19 13.31 -3.30
CA ASN A 49 -5.27 12.22 -3.59
C ASN A 49 -3.97 12.79 -4.14
N LEU A 50 -2.85 12.18 -3.79
CA LEU A 50 -1.55 12.53 -4.36
C LEU A 50 -0.93 11.33 -5.06
N ARG A 51 -0.19 11.62 -6.12
CA ARG A 51 0.59 10.64 -6.87
C ARG A 51 1.81 11.32 -7.46
N PHE A 52 2.99 10.81 -7.15
CA PHE A 52 4.24 11.34 -7.68
C PHE A 52 5.31 10.25 -7.73
N ILE A 53 6.35 10.51 -8.53
CA ILE A 53 7.54 9.68 -8.63
C ILE A 53 8.72 10.51 -8.17
N ALA A 54 9.55 9.96 -7.28
CA ALA A 54 10.76 10.62 -6.83
C ALA A 54 11.89 9.60 -6.62
N SER A 55 13.14 10.05 -6.75
CA SER A 55 14.29 9.33 -6.23
C SER A 55 14.29 9.36 -4.71
N LEU A 56 14.94 8.41 -4.05
CA LEU A 56 15.03 8.38 -2.58
C LEU A 56 15.68 9.64 -2.00
N VAL A 57 16.55 10.30 -2.75
CA VAL A 57 17.22 11.54 -2.33
C VAL A 57 16.24 12.72 -2.35
N GLU A 58 15.41 12.81 -3.37
CA GLU A 58 14.43 13.90 -3.55
C GLU A 58 13.13 13.66 -2.77
N MET A 59 12.89 12.43 -2.33
CA MET A 59 11.65 11.99 -1.72
C MET A 59 11.18 12.87 -0.53
N PRO A 60 12.05 13.27 0.42
CA PRO A 60 11.60 14.06 1.57
C PRO A 60 11.00 15.41 1.15
N ASP A 61 11.66 16.14 0.27
CA ASP A 61 11.21 17.47 -0.17
C ASP A 61 9.97 17.35 -1.06
N THR A 62 9.97 16.39 -1.98
CA THR A 62 8.83 16.13 -2.87
C THR A 62 7.59 15.74 -2.05
N LEU A 63 7.72 14.83 -1.10
CA LEU A 63 6.62 14.40 -0.24
C LEU A 63 6.06 15.57 0.58
N ASP A 64 6.92 16.42 1.17
CA ASP A 64 6.45 17.57 1.93
C ASP A 64 5.67 18.55 1.05
N GLN A 65 6.12 18.80 -0.17
CA GLN A 65 5.42 19.65 -1.14
C GLN A 65 4.07 19.04 -1.56
N GLU A 66 4.04 17.75 -1.87
CA GLU A 66 2.83 17.05 -2.30
C GLU A 66 1.79 16.97 -1.17
N LEU A 67 2.19 16.69 0.06
CA LEU A 67 1.28 16.70 1.22
C LEU A 67 0.67 18.09 1.44
N ARG A 68 1.47 19.17 1.32
CA ARG A 68 0.94 20.54 1.40
C ARG A 68 -0.05 20.82 0.27
N SER A 69 0.30 20.45 -0.95
CA SER A 69 -0.55 20.65 -2.12
C SER A 69 -1.85 19.86 -2.04
N ALA A 70 -1.83 18.66 -1.42
CA ALA A 70 -3.01 17.84 -1.18
C ALA A 70 -3.91 18.36 -0.04
N GLY A 71 -3.47 19.39 0.71
CA GLY A 71 -4.27 20.02 1.77
C GLY A 71 -3.98 19.49 3.18
N PHE A 72 -2.94 18.69 3.38
CA PHE A 72 -2.54 18.24 4.70
C PHE A 72 -1.99 19.40 5.53
N LYS A 73 -2.65 19.70 6.64
CA LYS A 73 -2.22 20.78 7.55
C LYS A 73 -0.95 20.39 8.27
N LYS A 74 -0.03 21.33 8.43
CA LYS A 74 1.19 21.15 9.21
C LYS A 74 0.86 20.80 10.66
N GLY A 75 1.59 19.85 11.24
CA GLY A 75 1.42 19.41 12.62
C GLY A 75 1.91 17.98 12.82
N ILE A 76 1.94 17.55 14.08
CA ILE A 76 2.48 16.24 14.48
C ILE A 76 1.86 15.06 13.69
N PRO A 77 0.54 14.97 13.46
CA PRO A 77 -0.04 13.87 12.69
C PRO A 77 0.50 13.79 11.25
N ARG A 78 0.62 14.96 10.56
CA ARG A 78 1.18 15.03 9.21
C ARG A 78 2.68 14.67 9.19
N ASP A 79 3.44 15.15 10.18
CA ASP A 79 4.87 14.90 10.25
C ASP A 79 5.14 13.42 10.53
N ASN A 80 4.34 12.78 11.39
CA ASN A 80 4.38 11.33 11.63
C ASN A 80 4.00 10.53 10.39
N LEU A 81 2.97 10.95 9.65
CA LEU A 81 2.58 10.34 8.37
C LEU A 81 3.72 10.44 7.36
N ALA A 82 4.32 11.62 7.21
CA ALA A 82 5.43 11.82 6.27
C ALA A 82 6.64 10.95 6.63
N THR A 83 7.00 10.88 7.90
CA THR A 83 8.09 10.03 8.39
C THR A 83 7.84 8.56 8.07
N ASP A 84 6.62 8.08 8.29
CA ASP A 84 6.24 6.70 8.01
C ASP A 84 6.24 6.38 6.50
N ILE A 85 5.72 7.28 5.68
CA ILE A 85 5.78 7.12 4.21
C ILE A 85 7.23 7.02 3.73
N LEU A 86 8.13 7.86 4.27
CA LEU A 86 9.55 7.81 3.94
C LEU A 86 10.20 6.49 4.38
N ASP A 87 9.89 5.99 5.58
CA ASP A 87 10.40 4.69 6.04
C ASP A 87 9.92 3.56 5.13
N LEU A 88 8.63 3.51 4.81
CA LEU A 88 8.07 2.48 3.93
C LEU A 88 8.62 2.54 2.51
N ALA A 89 8.79 3.76 1.94
CA ALA A 89 9.39 3.94 0.64
C ALA A 89 10.85 3.45 0.59
N ASN A 90 11.65 3.76 1.61
CA ASN A 90 13.03 3.30 1.72
C ASN A 90 13.10 1.77 1.86
N ARG A 91 12.24 1.16 2.70
CA ARG A 91 12.18 -0.30 2.86
C ARG A 91 11.79 -0.98 1.55
N PHE A 92 10.75 -0.51 0.89
CA PHE A 92 10.32 -1.06 -0.40
C PHE A 92 11.44 -0.96 -1.44
N ALA A 93 12.07 0.21 -1.55
CA ALA A 93 13.17 0.42 -2.46
C ALA A 93 14.38 -0.49 -2.15
N ALA A 94 14.71 -0.70 -0.87
CA ALA A 94 15.77 -1.63 -0.46
C ALA A 94 15.43 -3.08 -0.81
N VAL A 95 14.19 -3.52 -0.52
CA VAL A 95 13.72 -4.87 -0.86
C VAL A 95 13.76 -5.09 -2.36
N MET A 96 13.26 -4.14 -3.14
CA MET A 96 13.17 -4.24 -4.61
C MET A 96 14.43 -3.78 -5.34
N ARG A 97 15.45 -3.27 -4.63
CA ARG A 97 16.70 -2.72 -5.19
C ARG A 97 16.45 -1.56 -6.16
N LEU A 98 15.60 -0.64 -5.77
CA LEU A 98 15.22 0.53 -6.55
C LEU A 98 15.90 1.79 -5.99
N ASN A 99 16.10 2.79 -6.85
CA ASN A 99 16.55 4.14 -6.46
C ASN A 99 15.46 5.20 -6.63
N LYS A 100 14.33 4.82 -7.23
CA LYS A 100 13.17 5.66 -7.50
C LYS A 100 11.90 4.83 -7.31
N VAL A 101 10.88 5.42 -6.69
CA VAL A 101 9.58 4.79 -6.45
C VAL A 101 8.44 5.74 -6.78
N GLU A 102 7.29 5.17 -7.10
CA GLU A 102 6.03 5.91 -7.20
C GLU A 102 5.30 5.84 -5.86
N ILE A 103 4.85 6.98 -5.36
CA ILE A 103 4.02 7.10 -4.17
C ILE A 103 2.61 7.49 -4.59
N ARG A 104 1.61 6.79 -4.05
CA ARG A 104 0.20 7.14 -4.14
C ARG A 104 -0.40 7.13 -2.75
N LEU A 105 -1.02 8.24 -2.36
CA LEU A 105 -1.81 8.32 -1.14
C LEU A 105 -3.25 8.68 -1.54
N GLU A 106 -4.17 7.80 -1.22
CA GLU A 106 -5.54 7.88 -1.72
C GLU A 106 -6.53 7.87 -0.56
N HIS A 107 -7.50 8.77 -0.63
CA HIS A 107 -8.72 8.72 0.16
C HIS A 107 -9.74 7.88 -0.61
N VAL A 108 -9.91 6.64 -0.19
CA VAL A 108 -10.81 5.67 -0.83
C VAL A 108 -12.18 5.77 -0.18
N THR A 109 -13.19 6.18 -0.95
CA THR A 109 -14.58 6.36 -0.49
C THR A 109 -15.54 5.32 -1.06
N THR A 110 -15.05 4.43 -1.93
CA THR A 110 -15.87 3.43 -2.60
C THR A 110 -15.23 2.06 -2.52
N ASN A 111 -16.03 1.01 -2.46
CA ASN A 111 -15.56 -0.36 -2.65
C ASN A 111 -15.46 -0.64 -4.17
N ALA A 112 -14.42 -0.08 -4.82
CA ALA A 112 -14.22 -0.25 -6.25
C ALA A 112 -13.80 -1.67 -6.64
N CYS A 113 -13.11 -2.37 -5.73
CA CYS A 113 -12.65 -3.75 -5.93
C CYS A 113 -13.63 -4.72 -5.28
N LYS A 114 -14.64 -5.17 -6.05
CA LYS A 114 -15.66 -6.12 -5.58
C LYS A 114 -15.22 -7.59 -5.69
N LYS A 115 -14.05 -7.84 -6.26
CA LYS A 115 -13.53 -9.21 -6.50
C LYS A 115 -12.07 -9.24 -6.09
N PHE A 116 -11.63 -10.37 -5.55
CA PHE A 116 -10.21 -10.64 -5.40
C PHE A 116 -9.55 -10.75 -6.78
N HIS A 117 -8.40 -10.13 -6.92
CA HIS A 117 -7.62 -10.16 -8.16
C HIS A 117 -6.15 -9.95 -7.84
N GLY A 118 -5.29 -10.44 -8.69
CA GLY A 118 -3.87 -10.10 -8.68
C GLY A 118 -3.61 -8.82 -9.49
N ASP A 119 -2.76 -7.96 -8.98
CA ASP A 119 -2.29 -6.79 -9.72
C ASP A 119 -1.19 -7.21 -10.71
N TYR A 120 -1.24 -6.69 -11.94
CA TYR A 120 -0.16 -6.86 -12.92
C TYR A 120 0.98 -5.86 -12.66
N VAL A 121 1.66 -6.04 -11.55
CA VAL A 121 2.84 -5.24 -11.15
C VAL A 121 3.93 -6.18 -10.65
N THR A 122 5.19 -5.77 -10.75
CA THR A 122 6.32 -6.57 -10.24
C THR A 122 6.19 -6.75 -8.73
N ALA A 123 5.94 -5.66 -8.01
CA ALA A 123 5.60 -5.64 -6.60
C ALA A 123 4.91 -4.33 -6.23
N ARG A 124 4.11 -4.39 -5.17
CA ARG A 124 3.47 -3.22 -4.58
C ARG A 124 3.45 -3.34 -3.06
N LEU A 125 3.85 -2.29 -2.37
CA LEU A 125 3.64 -2.17 -0.93
C LEU A 125 2.36 -1.35 -0.69
N ILE A 126 1.45 -1.89 0.12
CA ILE A 126 0.21 -1.21 0.51
C ILE A 126 0.19 -1.05 2.02
N CYS A 127 -0.15 0.14 2.49
CA CYS A 127 -0.40 0.43 3.89
C CYS A 127 -1.72 1.20 4.05
N THR A 128 -2.59 0.75 4.93
CA THR A 128 -3.83 1.46 5.26
C THR A 128 -3.64 2.18 6.60
N TYR A 129 -3.77 3.50 6.59
CA TYR A 129 -3.63 4.34 7.78
C TYR A 129 -4.93 4.54 8.54
N VAL A 130 -6.04 4.62 7.83
CA VAL A 130 -7.37 4.85 8.38
C VAL A 130 -8.35 3.89 7.71
N GLY A 131 -9.26 3.33 8.48
CA GLY A 131 -10.27 2.39 8.00
C GLY A 131 -9.78 0.94 7.93
N PRO A 132 -10.58 0.05 7.36
CA PRO A 132 -10.23 -1.36 7.22
C PRO A 132 -9.10 -1.55 6.22
N GLY A 133 -8.19 -2.48 6.54
CA GLY A 133 -7.08 -2.85 5.68
C GLY A 133 -7.50 -3.57 4.39
N THR A 134 -6.55 -3.81 3.52
CA THR A 134 -6.73 -4.64 2.33
C THR A 134 -6.97 -6.08 2.77
N GLN A 135 -8.02 -6.69 2.24
CA GLN A 135 -8.27 -8.12 2.42
C GLN A 135 -7.49 -8.93 1.38
N TRP A 136 -7.02 -10.08 1.79
CA TRP A 136 -6.28 -10.99 0.93
C TRP A 136 -6.73 -12.44 1.19
N LEU A 137 -6.52 -13.32 0.22
CA LEU A 137 -6.81 -14.75 0.32
C LEU A 137 -5.52 -15.51 0.46
N ASP A 138 -5.50 -16.47 1.37
CA ASP A 138 -4.38 -17.39 1.57
C ASP A 138 -4.68 -18.71 0.81
N GLY A 139 -3.72 -19.13 -0.04
CA GLY A 139 -3.74 -20.44 -0.66
C GLY A 139 -4.49 -20.58 -1.98
N ALA A 140 -4.72 -21.83 -2.36
CA ALA A 140 -5.21 -22.26 -3.67
C ALA A 140 -6.66 -21.86 -4.01
N ASP A 141 -7.39 -21.30 -3.06
CA ASP A 141 -8.82 -21.00 -3.21
C ASP A 141 -9.10 -19.66 -3.90
N ALA A 142 -8.05 -18.96 -4.32
CA ALA A 142 -8.18 -17.62 -4.90
C ALA A 142 -8.87 -17.59 -6.28
N GLU A 143 -8.89 -18.69 -7.00
CA GLU A 143 -9.44 -18.73 -8.36
C GLU A 143 -10.98 -18.70 -8.42
N ASP A 144 -11.67 -19.11 -7.33
CA ASP A 144 -13.12 -19.30 -7.33
C ASP A 144 -13.91 -18.39 -6.37
N VAL A 145 -13.27 -17.52 -5.59
CA VAL A 145 -13.99 -16.71 -4.60
C VAL A 145 -14.62 -15.46 -5.21
N VAL A 146 -15.89 -15.55 -5.48
CA VAL A 146 -16.76 -14.39 -5.74
C VAL A 146 -17.45 -14.00 -4.43
N ILE A 147 -17.04 -12.88 -3.82
CA ILE A 147 -17.78 -12.32 -2.69
C ILE A 147 -19.06 -11.67 -3.23
N GLY A 148 -20.18 -12.37 -3.04
CA GLY A 148 -21.51 -11.83 -3.32
C GLY A 148 -21.90 -10.71 -2.33
N PRO A 149 -22.99 -9.97 -2.61
CA PRO A 149 -23.46 -8.89 -1.75
C PRO A 149 -23.83 -9.34 -0.32
N ASP A 150 -24.11 -10.61 -0.12
CA ASP A 150 -24.57 -11.18 1.15
C ASP A 150 -23.54 -12.08 1.85
N HIS A 151 -22.25 -12.06 1.39
CA HIS A 151 -21.21 -12.87 2.00
C HIS A 151 -20.90 -12.40 3.43
N PRO A 152 -20.85 -13.29 4.46
CA PRO A 152 -20.65 -12.89 5.86
C PRO A 152 -19.30 -12.17 6.11
N ASP A 153 -18.28 -12.46 5.30
CA ASP A 153 -16.97 -11.83 5.39
C ASP A 153 -16.85 -10.55 4.53
N ARG A 154 -17.98 -10.06 4.00
CA ARG A 154 -17.98 -8.79 3.29
C ARG A 154 -17.63 -7.67 4.28
N PRO A 155 -16.60 -6.83 3.99
CA PRO A 155 -16.31 -5.69 4.84
C PRO A 155 -17.52 -4.77 4.89
N VAL A 156 -18.10 -4.64 6.08
CA VAL A 156 -19.21 -3.72 6.33
C VAL A 156 -18.60 -2.32 6.38
N GLY A 157 -18.96 -1.49 5.40
CA GLY A 157 -18.75 -0.04 5.48
C GLY A 157 -17.30 0.43 5.35
N LEU A 158 -16.71 0.33 4.15
CA LEU A 158 -15.61 1.19 3.76
C LEU A 158 -16.14 2.61 3.51
N GLU A 159 -16.57 3.30 4.57
CA GLU A 159 -17.02 4.67 4.38
C GLU A 159 -15.84 5.61 4.07
N HIS A 160 -14.67 5.36 4.65
CA HIS A 160 -13.44 6.11 4.38
C HIS A 160 -12.21 5.29 4.71
N ALA A 161 -11.26 5.20 3.80
CA ALA A 161 -9.94 4.65 4.04
C ALA A 161 -8.85 5.55 3.46
N ALA A 162 -7.79 5.81 4.21
CA ALA A 162 -6.58 6.44 3.68
C ALA A 162 -5.54 5.35 3.42
N ARG A 163 -5.17 5.19 2.16
CA ARG A 163 -4.27 4.14 1.70
C ARG A 163 -3.03 4.74 1.04
N LEU A 164 -1.87 4.25 1.46
CA LEU A 164 -0.61 4.44 0.77
C LEU A 164 -0.36 3.25 -0.16
N ALA A 165 0.04 3.51 -1.39
CA ALA A 165 0.66 2.53 -2.27
C ALA A 165 2.04 3.03 -2.70
N VAL A 166 3.02 2.14 -2.64
CA VAL A 166 4.39 2.37 -3.11
C VAL A 166 4.67 1.35 -4.20
N ASP A 167 4.91 1.83 -5.40
CA ASP A 167 5.13 1.01 -6.57
C ASP A 167 6.54 1.24 -7.15
N GLU A 168 6.99 0.27 -7.94
CA GLU A 168 8.11 0.48 -8.84
C GLU A 168 7.74 1.63 -9.81
N ALA A 169 8.62 2.62 -9.90
CA ALA A 169 8.41 3.71 -10.85
C ALA A 169 8.50 3.13 -12.28
N GLU A 170 7.39 3.18 -12.99
CA GLU A 170 7.34 2.71 -14.37
C GLU A 170 8.38 3.47 -15.19
N GLN A 171 9.41 2.75 -15.67
CA GLN A 171 10.30 3.28 -16.69
C GLN A 171 9.47 3.39 -17.98
N ARG A 172 8.81 4.54 -18.18
CA ARG A 172 8.32 4.87 -19.51
C ARG A 172 9.54 4.84 -20.43
N ARG A 173 9.59 3.83 -21.27
CA ARG A 173 10.49 3.83 -22.42
C ARG A 173 10.12 5.08 -23.21
N LEU A 174 10.99 6.07 -23.16
CA LEU A 174 11.01 7.16 -24.13
C LEU A 174 11.60 6.52 -25.39
N ASP A 175 10.76 5.98 -26.24
CA ASP A 175 11.06 5.71 -27.64
C ASP A 175 10.82 6.99 -28.44
#